data_f441ab9230f0f442873d9d6427d00943
#
_entry.id   f441ab9230f0f442873d9d6427d00943
#
_cell.length_a   1.000
_cell.length_b   1.000
_cell.length_c   1.000
_cell.angle_alpha   90.00
_cell.angle_beta   90.00
_cell.angle_gamma   90.00
#
_symmetry.space_group_name_H-M   'P 1'
#
loop_
_entity.id
_entity.type
_entity.pdbx_description
1 polymer ?
#
loop_
_entity_poly.entity_id
_entity_poly.type
_entity_poly.pdbx_seq_one_letter_code
_entity_poly.pdbx_strand_id
1 'polypeptide(L)'
;MRVDKFLNAVCITKRRAIAEDMCRSGVVSINDNVVKASKEVRVGDTISIKFTTHTDSYKVLAVPTSKNVPKNAQSEFVEKL
;
A
#
# COMPACT_ATOMS: atom_id res chain seq x y z
N MET A 1 -3.56 4.58 9.53
CA MET A 1 -2.60 5.14 8.57
C MET A 1 -3.23 5.23 7.20
N ARG A 2 -3.07 6.34 6.50
CA ARG A 2 -3.58 6.51 5.12
C ARG A 2 -2.85 5.55 4.19
N VAL A 3 -3.55 5.09 3.14
CA VAL A 3 -2.98 4.11 2.20
C VAL A 3 -1.75 4.65 1.47
N ASP A 4 -1.75 5.92 1.08
CA ASP A 4 -0.60 6.54 0.42
C ASP A 4 0.64 6.53 1.33
N LYS A 5 0.45 6.85 2.60
CA LYS A 5 1.52 6.82 3.59
C LYS A 5 1.97 5.38 3.87
N PHE A 6 1.03 4.45 3.95
CA PHE A 6 1.32 3.03 4.16
C PHE A 6 2.19 2.47 3.04
N LEU A 7 1.80 2.71 1.79
CA LEU A 7 2.55 2.22 0.61
C LEU A 7 3.99 2.74 0.61
N ASN A 8 4.19 3.98 1.02
CA ASN A 8 5.53 4.54 1.12
C ASN A 8 6.28 3.99 2.35
N ALA A 9 5.60 3.90 3.50
CA ALA A 9 6.22 3.44 4.74
C ALA A 9 6.75 2.01 4.64
N VAL A 10 6.02 1.11 3.97
CA VAL A 10 6.45 -0.28 3.78
C VAL A 10 7.26 -0.49 2.51
N CYS A 11 7.72 0.59 1.87
CA CYS A 11 8.61 0.55 0.71
C CYS A 11 8.01 -0.10 -0.55
N ILE A 12 6.69 -0.15 -0.67
CA ILE A 12 6.03 -0.58 -1.90
C ILE A 12 6.24 0.49 -2.97
N THR A 13 6.19 1.77 -2.57
CA THR A 13 6.57 2.89 -3.43
C THR A 13 7.81 3.57 -2.85
N LYS A 14 8.64 4.13 -3.73
CA LYS A 14 9.86 4.83 -3.30
C LYS A 14 9.58 6.20 -2.71
N ARG A 15 8.50 6.85 -3.14
CA ARG A 15 8.13 8.20 -2.70
C ARG A 15 6.64 8.25 -2.42
N ARG A 16 6.25 9.05 -1.42
CA ARG A 16 4.84 9.25 -1.09
C ARG A 16 4.06 9.88 -2.24
N ALA A 17 4.69 10.78 -2.99
CA ALA A 17 4.05 11.41 -4.16
C ALA A 17 3.65 10.37 -5.20
N ILE A 18 4.45 9.31 -5.38
CA ILE A 18 4.13 8.21 -6.29
C ILE A 18 2.89 7.48 -5.79
N ALA A 19 2.82 7.21 -4.49
CA ALA A 19 1.65 6.56 -3.89
C ALA A 19 0.38 7.40 -4.06
N GLU A 20 0.48 8.71 -3.85
CA GLU A 20 -0.64 9.62 -4.05
C GLU A 20 -1.10 9.62 -5.51
N ASP A 21 -0.17 9.67 -6.47
CA ASP A 21 -0.49 9.64 -7.89
C ASP A 21 -1.16 8.32 -8.28
N MET A 22 -0.69 7.20 -7.75
CA MET A 22 -1.30 5.89 -8.02
C MET A 22 -2.74 5.85 -7.51
N CYS A 23 -2.99 6.36 -6.31
CA CYS A 23 -4.35 6.43 -5.77
C CYS A 23 -5.23 7.35 -6.61
N ARG A 24 -4.69 8.49 -7.02
CA ARG A 24 -5.42 9.45 -7.87
C ARG A 24 -5.76 8.87 -9.24
N SER A 25 -4.89 8.02 -9.76
CA SER A 25 -5.11 7.36 -11.05
C SER A 25 -6.10 6.19 -10.96
N GLY A 26 -6.53 5.82 -9.78
CA GLY A 26 -7.50 4.74 -9.59
C GLY A 26 -6.93 3.35 -9.73
N VAL A 27 -5.61 3.19 -9.60
CA VAL A 27 -4.96 1.87 -9.73
C VAL A 27 -4.78 1.16 -8.39
N VAL A 28 -5.08 1.82 -7.29
CA VAL A 28 -4.97 1.24 -5.94
C VAL A 28 -6.35 0.86 -5.45
N SER A 29 -6.51 -0.40 -5.03
CA SER A 29 -7.75 -0.92 -4.48
C SER A 29 -7.49 -1.55 -3.13
N ILE A 30 -8.48 -1.50 -2.24
CA ILE A 30 -8.45 -2.23 -0.98
C ILE A 30 -9.70 -3.11 -0.96
N ASN A 31 -9.50 -4.42 -0.79
CA ASN A 31 -10.60 -5.41 -0.79
C ASN A 31 -11.47 -5.29 -2.05
N ASP A 32 -10.80 -5.13 -3.21
CA ASP A 32 -11.41 -5.02 -4.54
C ASP A 32 -12.18 -3.71 -4.79
N ASN A 33 -12.04 -2.73 -3.90
CA ASN A 33 -12.66 -1.42 -4.08
C ASN A 33 -11.59 -0.36 -4.34
N VAL A 34 -11.70 0.37 -5.44
CA VAL A 34 -10.80 1.49 -5.73
C VAL A 34 -10.92 2.53 -4.63
N VAL A 35 -9.79 2.97 -4.11
CA VAL A 35 -9.76 3.89 -2.97
C VAL A 35 -8.96 5.14 -3.27
N LYS A 36 -9.24 6.19 -2.48
CA LYS A 36 -8.48 7.44 -2.52
C LYS A 36 -7.24 7.35 -1.64
N ALA A 37 -6.30 8.25 -1.84
CA ALA A 37 -5.06 8.31 -1.06
C ALA A 37 -5.30 8.43 0.44
N SER A 38 -6.41 9.04 0.84
CA SER A 38 -6.77 9.24 2.25
C SER A 38 -7.42 8.03 2.92
N LYS A 39 -7.68 6.95 2.16
CA LYS A 39 -8.30 5.75 2.72
C LYS A 39 -7.41 5.14 3.79
N GLU A 40 -7.98 4.83 4.93
CA GLU A 40 -7.25 4.22 6.03
C GLU A 40 -7.03 2.73 5.81
N VAL A 41 -5.80 2.28 6.07
CA VAL A 41 -5.39 0.87 5.95
C VAL A 41 -5.52 0.21 7.31
N ARG A 42 -6.05 -1.01 7.33
CA ARG A 42 -6.21 -1.83 8.54
C ARG A 42 -5.61 -3.20 8.34
N VAL A 43 -5.22 -3.83 9.43
CA VAL A 43 -4.75 -5.22 9.41
C VAL A 43 -5.82 -6.11 8.81
N GLY A 44 -5.41 -7.00 7.92
CA GLY A 44 -6.33 -7.90 7.22
C GLY A 44 -6.82 -7.38 5.88
N ASP A 45 -6.58 -6.10 5.56
CA ASP A 45 -6.94 -5.56 4.25
C ASP A 45 -6.05 -6.16 3.16
N THR A 46 -6.59 -6.30 1.97
CA THR A 46 -5.83 -6.70 0.78
C THR A 46 -5.72 -5.49 -0.13
N ILE A 47 -4.49 -5.01 -0.33
CA ILE A 47 -4.20 -3.90 -1.21
C ILE A 47 -3.79 -4.45 -2.57
N SER A 48 -4.45 -4.00 -3.62
CA SER A 48 -4.11 -4.37 -4.99
C SER A 48 -3.67 -3.14 -5.77
N ILE A 49 -2.59 -3.27 -6.55
CA ILE A 49 -2.06 -2.21 -7.39
C ILE A 49 -2.04 -2.72 -8.81
N LYS A 50 -2.80 -2.04 -9.68
CA LYS A 50 -2.92 -2.43 -11.08
C LYS A 50 -1.88 -1.70 -11.90
N PHE A 51 -0.98 -2.46 -12.52
CA PHE A 51 -0.02 -1.94 -13.50
C PHE A 51 -0.51 -2.25 -14.91
N THR A 52 0.17 -1.71 -15.92
CA THR A 52 -0.22 -1.93 -17.32
C THR A 52 -0.12 -3.40 -17.76
N THR A 53 0.80 -4.16 -17.19
CA THR A 53 1.09 -5.54 -17.57
C THR A 53 0.64 -6.58 -16.56
N HIS A 54 0.39 -6.17 -15.31
CA HIS A 54 0.07 -7.11 -14.22
C HIS A 54 -0.60 -6.38 -13.07
N THR A 55 -1.05 -7.13 -12.09
CA THR A 55 -1.59 -6.59 -10.83
C THR A 55 -0.84 -7.24 -9.68
N ASP A 56 -0.30 -6.41 -8.78
CA ASP A 56 0.32 -6.88 -7.54
C ASP A 56 -0.67 -6.73 -6.40
N SER A 57 -0.78 -7.76 -5.57
CA SER A 57 -1.64 -7.74 -4.40
C SER A 57 -0.82 -8.01 -3.15
N TYR A 58 -1.19 -7.33 -2.06
CA TYR A 58 -0.51 -7.44 -0.78
C TYR A 58 -1.54 -7.55 0.33
N LYS A 59 -1.33 -8.49 1.23
CA LYS A 59 -2.14 -8.59 2.44
C LYS A 59 -1.48 -7.80 3.55
N VAL A 60 -2.24 -6.96 4.24
CA VAL A 60 -1.74 -6.15 5.35
C VAL A 60 -1.66 -7.03 6.60
N LEU A 61 -0.46 -7.27 7.09
CA LEU A 61 -0.20 -8.07 8.29
C LEU A 61 -0.13 -7.20 9.54
N ALA A 62 0.41 -5.99 9.39
CA ALA A 62 0.52 -5.03 10.47
C ALA A 62 0.58 -3.61 9.89
N VAL A 63 0.15 -2.63 10.67
CA VAL A 63 0.26 -1.21 10.29
C VAL A 63 1.42 -0.62 11.11
N PRO A 64 2.44 -0.04 10.43
CA PRO A 64 3.57 0.52 11.17
C PRO A 64 3.17 1.74 11.98
N THR A 65 3.81 1.91 13.14
CA THR A 65 3.57 3.06 14.01
C THR A 65 4.52 4.22 13.70
N SER A 66 5.56 3.99 12.89
CA SER A 66 6.52 5.01 12.50
C SER A 66 6.60 5.12 10.99
N LYS A 67 7.12 6.27 10.51
CA LYS A 67 7.27 6.54 9.08
C LYS A 67 8.40 5.75 8.43
N ASN A 68 9.35 5.25 9.22
CA ASN A 68 10.56 4.62 8.71
C ASN A 68 10.54 3.13 9.02
N VAL A 69 10.08 2.36 8.05
CA VAL A 69 10.17 0.90 8.11
C VAL A 69 11.40 0.48 7.33
N PRO A 70 12.35 -0.23 7.94
CA PRO A 70 13.50 -0.74 7.20
C PRO A 70 13.04 -1.63 6.06
N LYS A 71 13.76 -1.57 4.93
CA LYS A 71 13.40 -2.33 3.74
C LYS A 71 13.35 -3.83 3.98
N ASN A 72 14.20 -4.34 4.86
CA ASN A 72 14.24 -5.75 5.23
C ASN A 72 13.11 -6.16 6.18
N ALA A 73 12.36 -5.21 6.74
CA ALA A 73 11.22 -5.48 7.60
C ALA A 73 9.87 -5.44 6.86
N GLN A 74 9.89 -5.20 5.55
CA GLN A 74 8.65 -5.09 4.75
C GLN A 74 7.74 -6.32 4.92
N SER A 75 8.32 -7.51 4.94
CA SER A 75 7.56 -8.77 5.07
C SER A 75 6.85 -8.93 6.41
N GLU A 76 7.20 -8.12 7.40
CA GLU A 76 6.50 -8.11 8.69
C GLU A 76 5.19 -7.34 8.62
N PHE A 77 5.03 -6.48 7.63
CA PHE A 77 3.87 -5.60 7.50
C PHE A 77 2.95 -5.99 6.35
N VAL A 78 3.51 -6.55 5.28
CA VAL A 78 2.73 -6.98 4.11
C VAL A 78 3.22 -8.33 3.61
N GLU A 79 2.28 -9.11 3.08
CA GLU A 79 2.58 -10.36 2.40
C GLU A 79 2.18 -10.22 0.94
N LYS A 80 3.12 -10.39 0.03
CA LYS A 80 2.83 -10.36 -1.40
C LYS A 80 2.10 -11.63 -1.79
N LEU A 81 0.95 -11.47 -2.39
CA LEU A 81 0.10 -12.59 -2.82
C LEU A 81 0.42 -13.06 -4.24
#